data_4d24baddbb5c1182e0b9ae6a677c8dd7
#
_entry.id   4d24baddbb5c1182e0b9ae6a677c8dd7
#
_cell.length_a   1.000
_cell.length_b   1.000
_cell.length_c   1.000
_cell.angle_alpha   90.00
_cell.angle_beta   90.00
_cell.angle_gamma   90.00
#
_symmetry.space_group_name_H-M   'P 1'
#
loop_
_entity.id
_entity.type
_entity.pdbx_description
1 polymer ?
#
loop_
_entity_poly.entity_id
_entity_poly.type
_entity_poly.pdbx_seq_one_letter_code
_entity_poly.pdbx_strand_id
1 'polypeptide(L)'
;MSKPFEIVSAFKPSGDQPVAIQKVVEGINSGLLNQTLKGVTGSGKTFAMANVIQNLQRPAIVMAHNKTLAAQLYGEFKEFFPNNAVEYFVSYYDYYQPEAYVPVSDTFIEKDASINEHIEQMRLSATKAVMERRDVVIVATVSAIYGLGDPKSYLQMVLHLDVGDEIDQRIILRRLAELQYSRNEVDFKRATFRVRGDVIDIFPADSDKEAVRIELFDSEIEAIKFFDPLTGEIFREVPRVTIFPKTHYVTSKEVIANAINKIKSEMKERVSYLEANNKLVELSLIHI
;
A
#
# COMPACT_ATOMS: atom_id res chain seq x y z
N MET A 1 -1.43 -15.35 10.33
CA MET A 1 -2.45 -16.36 9.95
C MET A 1 -3.79 -15.67 9.84
N SER A 2 -4.55 -15.94 8.78
CA SER A 2 -5.90 -15.39 8.60
C SER A 2 -6.85 -15.95 9.65
N LYS A 3 -7.68 -15.09 10.23
CA LYS A 3 -8.73 -15.46 11.16
C LYS A 3 -10.09 -15.40 10.46
N PRO A 4 -11.12 -16.11 10.88
CA PRO A 4 -12.46 -15.88 10.37
C PRO A 4 -12.90 -14.44 10.67
N PHE A 5 -13.73 -13.86 9.81
CA PHE A 5 -14.40 -12.61 10.11
C PHE A 5 -15.39 -12.83 11.23
N GLU A 6 -15.23 -12.07 12.31
CA GLU A 6 -16.09 -12.13 13.48
C GLU A 6 -16.44 -10.71 13.93
N ILE A 7 -17.73 -10.37 13.87
CA ILE A 7 -18.22 -9.07 14.33
C ILE A 7 -18.24 -9.03 15.86
N VAL A 8 -17.60 -8.01 16.40
CA VAL A 8 -17.71 -7.65 17.82
C VAL A 8 -18.66 -6.46 17.93
N SER A 9 -19.87 -6.67 18.40
CA SER A 9 -20.87 -5.61 18.54
C SER A 9 -21.85 -5.90 19.69
N ALA A 10 -22.26 -4.85 20.38
CA ALA A 10 -23.36 -4.93 21.36
C ALA A 10 -24.75 -5.08 20.69
N PHE A 11 -24.82 -4.80 19.38
CA PHE A 11 -26.05 -4.83 18.60
C PHE A 11 -26.18 -6.12 17.81
N LYS A 12 -27.44 -6.54 17.57
CA LYS A 12 -27.80 -7.61 16.66
C LYS A 12 -28.63 -7.05 15.51
N PRO A 13 -28.57 -7.65 14.30
CA PRO A 13 -29.47 -7.26 13.21
C PRO A 13 -30.93 -7.28 13.64
N SER A 14 -31.66 -6.21 13.34
CA SER A 14 -33.05 -6.02 13.74
C SER A 14 -33.92 -5.45 12.62
N GLY A 15 -35.24 -5.52 12.77
CA GLY A 15 -36.19 -5.08 11.75
C GLY A 15 -36.01 -5.85 10.42
N ASP A 16 -35.83 -5.11 9.33
CA ASP A 16 -35.65 -5.69 7.97
C ASP A 16 -34.19 -6.13 7.68
N GLN A 17 -33.22 -5.80 8.56
CA GLN A 17 -31.82 -6.12 8.35
C GLN A 17 -31.54 -7.62 8.16
N PRO A 18 -32.07 -8.55 9.01
CA PRO A 18 -31.80 -9.98 8.84
C PRO A 18 -32.20 -10.50 7.45
N VAL A 19 -33.39 -10.09 6.96
CA VAL A 19 -33.88 -10.47 5.65
C VAL A 19 -33.03 -9.87 4.51
N ALA A 20 -32.62 -8.61 4.64
CA ALA A 20 -31.78 -7.94 3.69
C ALA A 20 -30.38 -8.60 3.61
N ILE A 21 -29.76 -8.89 4.75
CA ILE A 21 -28.47 -9.59 4.84
C ILE A 21 -28.57 -10.95 4.16
N GLN A 22 -29.58 -11.74 4.49
CA GLN A 22 -29.77 -13.07 3.90
C GLN A 22 -29.92 -13.00 2.39
N LYS A 23 -30.74 -12.10 1.86
CA LYS A 23 -30.94 -11.93 0.40
C LYS A 23 -29.64 -11.54 -0.32
N VAL A 24 -28.84 -10.63 0.25
CA VAL A 24 -27.56 -10.22 -0.36
C VAL A 24 -26.59 -11.40 -0.36
N VAL A 25 -26.49 -12.16 0.72
CA VAL A 25 -25.61 -13.34 0.83
C VAL A 25 -26.04 -14.43 -0.17
N GLU A 26 -27.35 -14.75 -0.23
CA GLU A 26 -27.89 -15.72 -1.20
C GLU A 26 -27.64 -15.28 -2.63
N GLY A 27 -27.84 -14.00 -2.95
CA GLY A 27 -27.58 -13.44 -4.26
C GLY A 27 -26.11 -13.58 -4.67
N ILE A 28 -25.17 -13.27 -3.78
CA ILE A 28 -23.73 -13.45 -4.05
C ILE A 28 -23.40 -14.94 -4.25
N ASN A 29 -23.92 -15.83 -3.43
CA ASN A 29 -23.67 -17.26 -3.53
C ASN A 29 -24.29 -17.89 -4.78
N SER A 30 -25.39 -17.32 -5.30
CA SER A 30 -25.99 -17.71 -6.58
C SER A 30 -25.35 -17.07 -7.81
N GLY A 31 -24.30 -16.25 -7.62
CA GLY A 31 -23.53 -15.64 -8.71
C GLY A 31 -24.12 -14.34 -9.27
N LEU A 32 -25.02 -13.66 -8.55
CA LEU A 32 -25.48 -12.33 -8.94
C LEU A 32 -24.34 -11.34 -8.89
N LEU A 33 -24.06 -10.70 -10.03
CA LEU A 33 -22.95 -9.75 -10.18
C LEU A 33 -23.23 -8.41 -9.51
N ASN A 34 -24.49 -7.96 -9.50
CA ASN A 34 -24.88 -6.65 -8.98
C ASN A 34 -26.10 -6.78 -8.07
N GLN A 35 -26.03 -6.13 -6.92
CA GLN A 35 -27.13 -6.02 -5.96
C GLN A 35 -27.17 -4.63 -5.37
N THR A 36 -28.35 -4.14 -5.03
CA THR A 36 -28.53 -2.82 -4.41
C THR A 36 -29.20 -2.95 -3.04
N LEU A 37 -28.49 -2.55 -1.99
CA LEU A 37 -29.07 -2.40 -0.65
C LEU A 37 -29.56 -0.95 -0.47
N LYS A 38 -30.88 -0.74 -0.48
CA LYS A 38 -31.50 0.57 -0.29
C LYS A 38 -32.01 0.72 1.15
N GLY A 39 -31.71 1.84 1.78
CA GLY A 39 -32.16 2.16 3.13
C GLY A 39 -31.95 3.64 3.44
N VAL A 40 -32.76 4.21 4.33
CA VAL A 40 -32.62 5.59 4.78
C VAL A 40 -31.31 5.80 5.55
N THR A 41 -30.91 7.04 5.74
CA THR A 41 -29.77 7.37 6.59
C THR A 41 -30.03 6.91 8.02
N GLY A 42 -29.04 6.32 8.67
CA GLY A 42 -29.19 5.78 10.04
C GLY A 42 -29.84 4.40 10.13
N SER A 43 -30.24 3.76 9.00
CA SER A 43 -30.84 2.39 9.03
C SER A 43 -29.84 1.26 9.30
N GLY A 44 -28.57 1.56 9.57
CA GLY A 44 -27.55 0.57 9.87
C GLY A 44 -27.05 -0.19 8.63
N LYS A 45 -27.00 0.46 7.45
CA LYS A 45 -26.49 -0.17 6.22
C LYS A 45 -25.06 -0.69 6.36
N THR A 46 -24.16 0.06 7.02
CA THR A 46 -22.78 -0.37 7.27
C THR A 46 -22.74 -1.63 8.12
N PHE A 47 -23.55 -1.67 9.18
CA PHE A 47 -23.67 -2.86 10.04
C PHE A 47 -24.26 -4.07 9.28
N ALA A 48 -25.25 -3.85 8.42
CA ALA A 48 -25.78 -4.90 7.55
C ALA A 48 -24.71 -5.44 6.62
N MET A 49 -23.90 -4.56 5.97
CA MET A 49 -22.79 -4.98 5.11
C MET A 49 -21.67 -5.70 5.88
N ALA A 50 -21.35 -5.28 7.10
CA ALA A 50 -20.43 -6.02 7.96
C ALA A 50 -20.92 -7.46 8.21
N ASN A 51 -22.23 -7.64 8.49
CA ASN A 51 -22.83 -8.97 8.63
C ASN A 51 -22.79 -9.78 7.33
N VAL A 52 -22.95 -9.16 6.16
CA VAL A 52 -22.76 -9.83 4.84
C VAL A 52 -21.32 -10.32 4.70
N ILE A 53 -20.32 -9.49 5.01
CA ILE A 53 -18.88 -9.86 4.95
C ILE A 53 -18.60 -11.03 5.91
N GLN A 54 -19.10 -10.97 7.12
CA GLN A 54 -18.95 -12.07 8.09
C GLN A 54 -19.58 -13.38 7.57
N ASN A 55 -20.77 -13.33 6.98
CA ASN A 55 -21.43 -14.54 6.48
C ASN A 55 -20.72 -15.13 5.25
N LEU A 56 -20.10 -14.30 4.41
CA LEU A 56 -19.41 -14.73 3.20
C LEU A 56 -17.98 -15.21 3.46
N GLN A 57 -17.32 -14.72 4.50
CA GLN A 57 -15.93 -15.07 4.83
C GLN A 57 -14.95 -14.82 3.67
N ARG A 58 -15.15 -13.74 2.91
CA ARG A 58 -14.33 -13.36 1.75
C ARG A 58 -13.70 -11.99 1.95
N PRO A 59 -12.49 -11.74 1.43
CA PRO A 59 -11.93 -10.39 1.37
C PRO A 59 -12.91 -9.42 0.69
N ALA A 60 -12.97 -8.19 1.18
CA ALA A 60 -13.90 -7.19 0.70
C ALA A 60 -13.22 -5.84 0.44
N ILE A 61 -13.67 -5.14 -0.61
CA ILE A 61 -13.30 -3.75 -0.87
C ILE A 61 -14.56 -2.90 -0.72
N VAL A 62 -14.48 -1.89 0.15
CA VAL A 62 -15.53 -0.90 0.39
C VAL A 62 -15.12 0.41 -0.27
N MET A 63 -15.78 0.77 -1.37
CA MET A 63 -15.47 1.99 -2.13
C MET A 63 -16.30 3.16 -1.66
N ALA A 64 -15.63 4.26 -1.29
CA ALA A 64 -16.26 5.53 -0.94
C ALA A 64 -15.91 6.61 -1.97
N HIS A 65 -16.81 7.56 -2.19
CA HIS A 65 -16.62 8.62 -3.20
C HIS A 65 -15.69 9.75 -2.74
N ASN A 66 -15.36 9.85 -1.45
CA ASN A 66 -14.40 10.82 -0.93
C ASN A 66 -13.65 10.30 0.31
N LYS A 67 -12.59 11.02 0.72
CA LYS A 67 -11.74 10.65 1.87
C LYS A 67 -12.50 10.69 3.20
N THR A 68 -13.40 11.64 3.39
CA THR A 68 -14.15 11.82 4.65
C THR A 68 -15.06 10.63 4.93
N LEU A 69 -15.84 10.21 3.92
CA LEU A 69 -16.69 9.03 4.04
C LEU A 69 -15.84 7.75 4.18
N ALA A 70 -14.73 7.65 3.45
CA ALA A 70 -13.83 6.52 3.60
C ALA A 70 -13.27 6.43 5.02
N ALA A 71 -12.88 7.55 5.63
CA ALA A 71 -12.40 7.57 7.03
C ALA A 71 -13.47 7.13 8.02
N GLN A 72 -14.72 7.60 7.84
CA GLN A 72 -15.85 7.18 8.66
C GLN A 72 -16.08 5.66 8.55
N LEU A 73 -16.19 5.14 7.31
CA LEU A 73 -16.40 3.71 7.07
C LEU A 73 -15.24 2.86 7.62
N TYR A 74 -14.00 3.34 7.47
CA TYR A 74 -12.83 2.67 8.05
C TYR A 74 -12.96 2.54 9.58
N GLY A 75 -13.33 3.61 10.27
CA GLY A 75 -13.60 3.59 11.72
C GLY A 75 -14.68 2.59 12.09
N GLU A 76 -15.84 2.65 11.42
CA GLU A 76 -16.97 1.75 11.66
C GLU A 76 -16.59 0.27 11.44
N PHE A 77 -15.92 -0.06 10.31
CA PHE A 77 -15.49 -1.44 10.05
C PHE A 77 -14.42 -1.93 11.03
N LYS A 78 -13.52 -1.05 11.48
CA LYS A 78 -12.50 -1.39 12.46
C LYS A 78 -13.09 -1.68 13.84
N GLU A 79 -14.17 -1.00 14.21
CA GLU A 79 -14.93 -1.32 15.41
C GLU A 79 -15.66 -2.67 15.28
N PHE A 80 -16.25 -2.98 14.13
CA PHE A 80 -16.93 -4.25 13.89
C PHE A 80 -15.96 -5.43 13.81
N PHE A 81 -14.77 -5.24 13.28
CA PHE A 81 -13.78 -6.30 13.04
C PHE A 81 -12.44 -6.02 13.73
N PRO A 82 -12.40 -5.88 15.08
CA PRO A 82 -11.16 -5.51 15.79
C PRO A 82 -10.05 -6.55 15.68
N ASN A 83 -10.37 -7.81 15.36
CA ASN A 83 -9.42 -8.93 15.26
C ASN A 83 -9.00 -9.27 13.82
N ASN A 84 -9.60 -8.60 12.81
CA ASN A 84 -9.34 -8.81 11.40
C ASN A 84 -8.57 -7.61 10.81
N ALA A 85 -8.03 -7.76 9.61
CA ALA A 85 -7.35 -6.66 8.92
C ALA A 85 -8.39 -5.72 8.29
N VAL A 86 -8.57 -4.55 8.88
CA VAL A 86 -9.32 -3.45 8.28
C VAL A 86 -8.32 -2.38 7.89
N GLU A 87 -8.23 -2.10 6.59
CA GLU A 87 -7.19 -1.28 5.99
C GLU A 87 -7.76 -0.08 5.25
N TYR A 88 -6.98 1.00 5.17
CA TYR A 88 -7.39 2.27 4.58
C TYR A 88 -6.56 2.58 3.34
N PHE A 89 -7.22 2.81 2.20
CA PHE A 89 -6.55 3.03 0.93
C PHE A 89 -7.14 4.22 0.16
N VAL A 90 -6.61 5.41 0.44
CA VAL A 90 -7.03 6.66 -0.20
C VAL A 90 -5.83 7.38 -0.82
N SER A 91 -6.04 8.50 -1.50
CA SER A 91 -4.94 9.32 -2.02
C SER A 91 -4.06 9.82 -0.88
N TYR A 92 -2.75 9.66 -1.01
CA TYR A 92 -1.76 10.16 -0.04
C TYR A 92 -1.43 11.65 -0.21
N TYR A 93 -1.95 12.30 -1.26
CA TYR A 93 -1.80 13.75 -1.41
C TYR A 93 -2.81 14.49 -0.52
N ASP A 94 -2.32 15.37 0.35
CA ASP A 94 -3.16 16.35 1.03
C ASP A 94 -3.44 17.54 0.11
N TYR A 95 -2.46 17.90 -0.73
CA TYR A 95 -2.58 18.89 -1.78
C TYR A 95 -1.80 18.44 -3.02
N TYR A 96 -2.33 18.76 -4.20
CA TYR A 96 -1.67 18.49 -5.47
C TYR A 96 -2.03 19.51 -6.53
N GLN A 97 -1.04 20.22 -7.05
CA GLN A 97 -1.15 21.09 -8.21
C GLN A 97 -0.15 20.60 -9.27
N PRO A 98 -0.62 20.16 -10.44
CA PRO A 98 0.27 19.79 -11.54
C PRO A 98 0.95 21.03 -12.12
N GLU A 99 2.13 20.82 -12.68
CA GLU A 99 2.79 21.82 -13.50
C GLU A 99 1.98 22.12 -14.77
N ALA A 100 1.98 23.37 -15.18
CA ALA A 100 1.34 23.81 -16.41
C ALA A 100 2.04 25.03 -17.00
N TYR A 101 2.07 25.12 -18.33
CA TYR A 101 2.53 26.30 -19.06
C TYR A 101 1.36 26.89 -19.86
N VAL A 102 1.10 28.17 -19.66
CA VAL A 102 0.06 28.92 -20.37
C VAL A 102 0.74 29.84 -21.41
N PRO A 103 0.82 29.43 -22.70
CA PRO A 103 1.56 30.18 -23.71
C PRO A 103 1.06 31.61 -23.96
N VAL A 104 -0.25 31.84 -23.77
CA VAL A 104 -0.87 33.15 -24.02
C VAL A 104 -0.39 34.23 -23.05
N SER A 105 -0.12 33.85 -21.80
CA SER A 105 0.32 34.77 -20.73
C SER A 105 1.80 34.59 -20.38
N ASP A 106 2.53 33.69 -21.08
CA ASP A 106 3.90 33.31 -20.78
C ASP A 106 4.09 32.93 -19.28
N THR A 107 3.12 32.19 -18.75
CA THR A 107 3.09 31.84 -17.33
C THR A 107 3.40 30.37 -17.15
N PHE A 108 4.44 30.07 -16.37
CA PHE A 108 4.74 28.72 -15.90
C PHE A 108 4.20 28.54 -14.48
N ILE A 109 3.35 27.55 -14.28
CA ILE A 109 2.83 27.14 -12.99
C ILE A 109 3.65 25.95 -12.53
N GLU A 110 4.37 26.12 -11.43
CA GLU A 110 5.19 25.04 -10.87
C GLU A 110 4.32 23.95 -10.21
N LYS A 111 4.83 22.74 -10.24
CA LYS A 111 4.23 21.63 -9.50
C LYS A 111 4.32 21.90 -8.01
N ASP A 112 3.19 21.76 -7.30
CA ASP A 112 3.14 21.81 -5.84
C ASP A 112 2.37 20.61 -5.31
N ALA A 113 2.95 19.89 -4.34
CA ALA A 113 2.33 18.70 -3.78
C ALA A 113 2.74 18.48 -2.32
N SER A 114 1.78 18.20 -1.48
CA SER A 114 1.98 17.78 -0.09
C SER A 114 1.58 16.33 0.09
N ILE A 115 2.53 15.49 0.50
CA ILE A 115 2.35 14.05 0.73
C ILE A 115 2.14 13.81 2.22
N ASN A 116 1.10 13.05 2.56
CA ASN A 116 0.86 12.56 3.90
C ASN A 116 1.54 11.18 4.08
N GLU A 117 2.65 11.16 4.80
CA GLU A 117 3.45 9.95 5.02
C GLU A 117 2.69 8.86 5.78
N HIS A 118 1.77 9.23 6.67
CA HIS A 118 0.96 8.27 7.40
C HIS A 118 -0.05 7.57 6.49
N ILE A 119 -0.70 8.32 5.58
CA ILE A 119 -1.60 7.72 4.59
C ILE A 119 -0.81 6.84 3.60
N GLU A 120 0.40 7.25 3.21
CA GLU A 120 1.27 6.40 2.38
C GLU A 120 1.57 5.07 3.06
N GLN A 121 1.93 5.09 4.35
CA GLN A 121 2.14 3.89 5.15
C GLN A 121 0.89 3.00 5.21
N MET A 122 -0.29 3.58 5.47
CA MET A 122 -1.55 2.82 5.49
C MET A 122 -1.84 2.13 4.16
N ARG A 123 -1.50 2.76 3.02
CA ARG A 123 -1.62 2.16 1.69
C ARG A 123 -0.68 0.95 1.51
N LEU A 124 0.55 1.05 2.00
CA LEU A 124 1.51 -0.08 1.97
C LEU A 124 1.03 -1.22 2.88
N SER A 125 0.53 -0.90 4.08
CA SER A 125 -0.10 -1.86 4.99
C SER A 125 -1.28 -2.58 4.33
N ALA A 126 -2.16 -1.86 3.65
CA ALA A 126 -3.30 -2.43 2.94
C ALA A 126 -2.85 -3.40 1.83
N THR A 127 -1.82 -3.04 1.06
CA THR A 127 -1.27 -3.90 0.01
C THR A 127 -0.68 -5.18 0.60
N LYS A 128 0.10 -5.07 1.66
CA LYS A 128 0.65 -6.23 2.39
C LYS A 128 -0.47 -7.13 2.93
N ALA A 129 -1.48 -6.54 3.57
CA ALA A 129 -2.59 -7.28 4.15
C ALA A 129 -3.32 -8.14 3.10
N VAL A 130 -3.59 -7.58 1.91
CA VAL A 130 -4.22 -8.34 0.81
C VAL A 130 -3.35 -9.51 0.33
N MET A 131 -2.03 -9.34 0.33
CA MET A 131 -1.10 -10.39 -0.11
C MET A 131 -0.93 -11.52 0.91
N GLU A 132 -0.95 -11.18 2.20
CA GLU A 132 -0.65 -12.13 3.28
C GLU A 132 -1.89 -12.74 3.95
N ARG A 133 -3.06 -12.09 3.84
CA ARG A 133 -4.27 -12.44 4.61
C ARG A 133 -5.48 -12.64 3.72
N ARG A 134 -6.44 -13.42 4.21
CA ARG A 134 -7.75 -13.63 3.58
C ARG A 134 -8.87 -12.91 4.33
N ASP A 135 -8.63 -12.49 5.55
CA ASP A 135 -9.56 -11.78 6.43
C ASP A 135 -9.33 -10.26 6.35
N VAL A 136 -9.42 -9.69 5.15
CA VAL A 136 -9.10 -8.28 4.87
C VAL A 136 -10.33 -7.52 4.38
N VAL A 137 -10.61 -6.38 4.99
CA VAL A 137 -11.55 -5.36 4.48
C VAL A 137 -10.75 -4.11 4.14
N ILE A 138 -10.76 -3.71 2.88
CA ILE A 138 -10.11 -2.46 2.44
C ILE A 138 -11.17 -1.40 2.22
N VAL A 139 -11.06 -0.30 2.96
CA VAL A 139 -11.88 0.90 2.71
C VAL A 139 -11.08 1.86 1.83
N ALA A 140 -11.59 2.12 0.63
CA ALA A 140 -10.85 2.81 -0.41
C ALA A 140 -11.65 3.93 -1.07
N THR A 141 -10.93 4.81 -1.77
CA THR A 141 -11.50 5.75 -2.74
C THR A 141 -11.04 5.39 -4.16
N VAL A 142 -11.44 6.16 -5.14
CA VAL A 142 -11.06 6.01 -6.56
C VAL A 142 -9.54 5.89 -6.77
N SER A 143 -8.72 6.40 -5.86
CA SER A 143 -7.25 6.28 -5.90
C SER A 143 -6.75 4.83 -5.80
N ALA A 144 -7.59 3.87 -5.44
CA ALA A 144 -7.27 2.45 -5.48
C ALA A 144 -7.34 1.84 -6.90
N ILE A 145 -7.88 2.57 -7.87
CA ILE A 145 -8.08 2.11 -9.25
C ILE A 145 -7.00 2.67 -10.18
N TYR A 146 -6.49 3.87 -9.89
CA TYR A 146 -5.55 4.59 -10.75
C TYR A 146 -4.19 4.81 -10.09
N GLY A 147 -3.15 4.86 -10.92
CA GLY A 147 -1.81 5.29 -10.50
C GLY A 147 -1.09 4.31 -9.58
N LEU A 148 -1.41 3.04 -9.63
CA LEU A 148 -0.63 1.98 -9.00
C LEU A 148 0.35 1.39 -10.03
N GLY A 149 1.50 0.94 -9.55
CA GLY A 149 2.48 0.21 -10.37
C GLY A 149 1.95 -1.15 -10.85
N ASP A 150 2.76 -1.85 -11.65
CA ASP A 150 2.44 -3.20 -12.11
C ASP A 150 2.46 -4.20 -10.93
N PRO A 151 1.33 -4.90 -10.64
CA PRO A 151 1.27 -5.85 -9.53
C PRO A 151 2.28 -7.00 -9.63
N LYS A 152 2.61 -7.44 -10.85
CA LYS A 152 3.59 -8.53 -11.06
C LYS A 152 5.00 -8.07 -10.70
N SER A 153 5.38 -6.88 -11.14
CA SER A 153 6.68 -6.28 -10.78
C SER A 153 6.78 -6.06 -9.27
N TYR A 154 5.71 -5.59 -8.64
CA TYR A 154 5.67 -5.41 -7.19
C TYR A 154 5.87 -6.73 -6.43
N LEU A 155 5.17 -7.80 -6.83
CA LEU A 155 5.31 -9.14 -6.24
C LEU A 155 6.72 -9.72 -6.40
N GLN A 156 7.38 -9.48 -7.53
CA GLN A 156 8.75 -9.94 -7.77
C GLN A 156 9.79 -9.18 -6.94
N MET A 157 9.43 -8.01 -6.43
CA MET A 157 10.33 -7.18 -5.64
C MET A 157 10.26 -7.45 -4.13
N VAL A 158 9.34 -8.25 -3.62
CA VAL A 158 9.33 -8.61 -2.19
C VAL A 158 10.56 -9.45 -1.82
N LEU A 159 11.04 -9.28 -0.60
CA LEU A 159 12.15 -10.07 -0.05
C LEU A 159 11.58 -11.05 1.00
N HIS A 160 11.64 -12.33 0.68
CA HIS A 160 11.30 -13.40 1.61
C HIS A 160 12.57 -13.89 2.27
N LEU A 161 12.52 -14.10 3.59
CA LEU A 161 13.60 -14.65 4.40
C LEU A 161 13.03 -15.67 5.38
N ASP A 162 13.61 -16.84 5.40
CA ASP A 162 13.27 -17.91 6.33
C ASP A 162 14.48 -18.20 7.25
N VAL A 163 14.22 -18.60 8.49
CA VAL A 163 15.27 -19.11 9.40
C VAL A 163 15.86 -20.39 8.81
N GLY A 164 17.18 -20.45 8.77
CA GLY A 164 17.92 -21.55 8.13
C GLY A 164 18.26 -21.32 6.65
N ASP A 165 17.84 -20.20 6.05
CA ASP A 165 18.27 -19.83 4.70
C ASP A 165 19.77 -19.52 4.68
N GLU A 166 20.50 -20.09 3.71
CA GLU A 166 21.89 -19.73 3.41
C GLU A 166 21.93 -18.57 2.42
N ILE A 167 22.18 -17.36 2.91
CA ILE A 167 22.20 -16.14 2.10
C ILE A 167 23.26 -15.16 2.60
N ASP A 168 24.17 -14.74 1.72
CA ASP A 168 25.18 -13.72 2.04
C ASP A 168 24.52 -12.40 2.45
N GLN A 169 24.99 -11.80 3.55
CA GLN A 169 24.51 -10.53 4.06
C GLN A 169 24.43 -9.45 2.97
N ARG A 170 25.43 -9.39 2.08
CA ARG A 170 25.48 -8.40 0.97
C ARG A 170 24.34 -8.58 -0.02
N ILE A 171 23.83 -9.81 -0.20
CA ILE A 171 22.66 -10.06 -1.06
C ILE A 171 21.42 -9.47 -0.41
N ILE A 172 21.23 -9.67 0.91
CA ILE A 172 20.11 -9.06 1.65
C ILE A 172 20.16 -7.53 1.53
N LEU A 173 21.33 -6.92 1.78
CA LEU A 173 21.50 -5.47 1.71
C LEU A 173 21.26 -4.91 0.30
N ARG A 174 21.69 -5.63 -0.74
CA ARG A 174 21.41 -5.26 -2.13
C ARG A 174 19.91 -5.31 -2.43
N ARG A 175 19.24 -6.37 -1.99
CA ARG A 175 17.79 -6.48 -2.15
C ARG A 175 17.04 -5.37 -1.43
N LEU A 176 17.43 -5.01 -0.19
CA LEU A 176 16.84 -3.87 0.52
C LEU A 176 17.02 -2.55 -0.25
N ALA A 177 18.20 -2.31 -0.84
CA ALA A 177 18.42 -1.14 -1.69
C ALA A 177 17.57 -1.17 -2.97
N GLU A 178 17.35 -2.33 -3.60
CA GLU A 178 16.44 -2.50 -4.73
C GLU A 178 14.98 -2.24 -4.34
N LEU A 179 14.58 -2.59 -3.12
CA LEU A 179 13.29 -2.27 -2.51
C LEU A 179 13.16 -0.78 -2.10
N GLN A 180 14.19 0.02 -2.39
CA GLN A 180 14.30 1.46 -2.09
C GLN A 180 14.42 1.79 -0.59
N TYR A 181 14.86 0.85 0.23
CA TYR A 181 15.24 1.14 1.61
C TYR A 181 16.57 1.88 1.66
N SER A 182 16.70 2.82 2.59
CA SER A 182 17.92 3.59 2.79
C SER A 182 18.69 3.05 3.99
N ARG A 183 20.02 2.90 3.87
CA ARG A 183 20.87 2.56 5.00
C ARG A 183 21.04 3.79 5.90
N ASN A 184 20.74 3.66 7.18
CA ASN A 184 20.90 4.74 8.15
C ASN A 184 21.20 4.14 9.54
N GLU A 185 22.38 4.40 10.04
CA GLU A 185 22.86 3.88 11.34
C GLU A 185 22.42 4.76 12.52
N VAL A 186 22.06 6.02 12.27
CA VAL A 186 21.78 7.04 13.31
C VAL A 186 20.27 7.25 13.44
N ASP A 187 19.60 7.56 12.33
CA ASP A 187 18.16 7.84 12.29
C ASP A 187 17.41 6.61 11.78
N PHE A 188 17.09 5.70 12.70
CA PHE A 188 16.40 4.46 12.38
C PHE A 188 14.90 4.70 12.35
N LYS A 189 14.37 4.93 11.16
CA LYS A 189 12.97 5.23 10.88
C LYS A 189 12.40 4.34 9.80
N ARG A 190 11.12 4.49 9.54
CA ARG A 190 10.38 3.75 8.50
C ARG A 190 11.12 3.76 7.16
N ALA A 191 11.15 2.61 6.50
CA ALA A 191 11.87 2.37 5.24
C ALA A 191 13.39 2.60 5.31
N THR A 192 13.99 2.40 6.49
CA THR A 192 15.45 2.34 6.65
C THR A 192 15.90 0.99 7.18
N PHE A 193 17.18 0.70 7.01
CA PHE A 193 17.84 -0.43 7.63
C PHE A 193 19.21 0.00 8.18
N ARG A 194 19.69 -0.72 9.17
CA ARG A 194 21.04 -0.55 9.74
C ARG A 194 21.70 -1.90 9.92
N VAL A 195 23.04 -1.93 9.98
CA VAL A 195 23.83 -3.15 10.05
C VAL A 195 24.86 -3.03 11.15
N ARG A 196 24.89 -4.00 12.04
CA ARG A 196 25.87 -4.07 13.15
C ARG A 196 26.44 -5.48 13.23
N GLY A 197 27.62 -5.68 12.64
CA GLY A 197 28.21 -7.02 12.51
C GLY A 197 27.30 -7.92 11.68
N ASP A 198 26.91 -9.06 12.23
CA ASP A 198 26.04 -10.04 11.57
C ASP A 198 24.54 -9.79 11.82
N VAL A 199 24.19 -8.63 12.34
CA VAL A 199 22.79 -8.24 12.62
C VAL A 199 22.34 -7.16 11.65
N ILE A 200 21.19 -7.39 11.01
CA ILE A 200 20.49 -6.44 10.16
C ILE A 200 19.18 -6.07 10.83
N ASP A 201 19.01 -4.80 11.19
CA ASP A 201 17.75 -4.24 11.65
C ASP A 201 17.05 -3.54 10.48
N ILE A 202 15.80 -3.86 10.21
CA ILE A 202 14.99 -3.29 9.12
C ILE A 202 13.73 -2.68 9.74
N PHE A 203 13.44 -1.41 9.42
CA PHE A 203 12.15 -0.81 9.78
C PHE A 203 11.22 -0.84 8.56
N PRO A 204 10.24 -1.77 8.50
CA PRO A 204 9.39 -1.94 7.34
C PRO A 204 8.63 -0.66 6.97
N ALA A 205 8.42 -0.45 5.67
CA ALA A 205 7.73 0.73 5.17
C ALA A 205 6.23 0.77 5.53
N ASP A 206 5.65 -0.40 5.77
CA ASP A 206 4.25 -0.61 6.14
C ASP A 206 3.98 -0.58 7.66
N SER A 207 5.04 -0.53 8.49
CA SER A 207 4.93 -0.56 9.96
C SER A 207 5.19 0.81 10.58
N ASP A 208 4.52 1.08 11.70
CA ASP A 208 4.74 2.27 12.54
C ASP A 208 5.31 1.93 13.93
N LYS A 209 5.31 0.65 14.30
CA LYS A 209 5.59 0.20 15.67
C LYS A 209 6.63 -0.90 15.78
N GLU A 210 6.76 -1.72 14.76
CA GLU A 210 7.57 -2.91 14.82
C GLU A 210 8.67 -2.86 13.76
N ALA A 211 9.91 -3.07 14.18
CA ALA A 211 11.04 -3.32 13.31
C ALA A 211 11.38 -4.81 13.30
N VAL A 212 12.11 -5.24 12.28
CA VAL A 212 12.55 -6.63 12.09
C VAL A 212 14.06 -6.69 12.29
N ARG A 213 14.51 -7.62 13.10
CA ARG A 213 15.92 -7.98 13.28
C ARG A 213 16.19 -9.32 12.65
N ILE A 214 17.21 -9.39 11.81
CA ILE A 214 17.73 -10.60 11.20
C ILE A 214 19.12 -10.84 11.79
N GLU A 215 19.31 -11.95 12.45
CA GLU A 215 20.58 -12.38 13.02
C GLU A 215 21.17 -13.46 12.12
N LEU A 216 22.41 -13.24 11.66
CA LEU A 216 23.15 -14.16 10.80
C LEU A 216 24.26 -14.83 11.59
N PHE A 217 24.52 -16.09 11.28
CA PHE A 217 25.74 -16.77 11.66
C PHE A 217 26.49 -17.14 10.37
N ASP A 218 27.54 -16.42 10.04
CA ASP A 218 28.21 -16.44 8.74
C ASP A 218 27.24 -16.10 7.61
N SER A 219 26.75 -17.06 6.85
CA SER A 219 25.78 -16.91 5.76
C SER A 219 24.39 -17.50 6.07
N GLU A 220 24.19 -18.10 7.24
CA GLU A 220 22.92 -18.68 7.64
C GLU A 220 22.09 -17.70 8.48
N ILE A 221 20.79 -17.60 8.20
CA ILE A 221 19.84 -16.83 9.04
C ILE A 221 19.52 -17.66 10.28
N GLU A 222 20.09 -17.28 11.43
CA GLU A 222 19.90 -17.98 12.70
C GLU A 222 18.57 -17.62 13.36
N ALA A 223 18.18 -16.34 13.32
CA ALA A 223 16.95 -15.88 13.94
C ALA A 223 16.35 -14.66 13.23
N ILE A 224 15.02 -14.57 13.28
CA ILE A 224 14.24 -13.42 12.81
C ILE A 224 13.32 -12.96 13.94
N LYS A 225 13.46 -11.70 14.38
CA LYS A 225 12.76 -11.14 15.54
C LYS A 225 12.04 -9.84 15.21
N PHE A 226 10.84 -9.67 15.73
CA PHE A 226 10.16 -8.37 15.76
C PHE A 226 10.48 -7.65 17.07
N PHE A 227 10.82 -6.37 17.00
CA PHE A 227 11.22 -5.58 18.15
C PHE A 227 10.72 -4.13 18.06
N ASP A 228 10.67 -3.46 19.21
CA ASP A 228 10.39 -2.03 19.31
C ASP A 228 11.63 -1.23 18.86
N PRO A 229 11.52 -0.39 17.80
CA PRO A 229 12.64 0.37 17.28
C PRO A 229 13.20 1.42 18.25
N LEU A 230 12.42 1.85 19.28
CA LEU A 230 12.81 2.84 20.27
C LEU A 230 13.51 2.21 21.48
N THR A 231 12.92 1.14 22.03
CA THR A 231 13.40 0.49 23.26
C THR A 231 14.34 -0.68 22.97
N GLY A 232 14.24 -1.29 21.79
CA GLY A 232 14.94 -2.53 21.44
C GLY A 232 14.32 -3.79 22.03
N GLU A 233 13.16 -3.69 22.71
CA GLU A 233 12.45 -4.82 23.29
C GLU A 233 11.97 -5.79 22.20
N ILE A 234 12.27 -7.08 22.38
CA ILE A 234 11.83 -8.13 21.45
C ILE A 234 10.38 -8.51 21.76
N PHE A 235 9.50 -8.35 20.77
CA PHE A 235 8.10 -8.74 20.91
C PHE A 235 7.87 -10.22 20.66
N ARG A 236 8.52 -10.77 19.62
CA ARG A 236 8.38 -12.18 19.20
C ARG A 236 9.49 -12.58 18.24
N GLU A 237 9.72 -13.87 18.18
CA GLU A 237 10.54 -14.52 17.17
C GLU A 237 9.64 -15.25 16.17
N VAL A 238 10.03 -15.26 14.89
CA VAL A 238 9.24 -15.84 13.81
C VAL A 238 10.12 -16.69 12.90
N PRO A 239 9.58 -17.78 12.30
CA PRO A 239 10.34 -18.62 11.39
C PRO A 239 10.59 -17.98 10.02
N ARG A 240 9.82 -16.94 9.65
CA ARG A 240 9.93 -16.24 8.37
C ARG A 240 9.43 -14.80 8.44
N VAL A 241 9.93 -13.99 7.52
CA VAL A 241 9.46 -12.63 7.29
C VAL A 241 9.42 -12.30 5.80
N THR A 242 8.48 -11.44 5.41
CA THR A 242 8.42 -10.84 4.08
C THR A 242 8.59 -9.34 4.22
N ILE A 243 9.62 -8.78 3.56
CA ILE A 243 9.84 -7.34 3.50
C ILE A 243 9.29 -6.84 2.18
N PHE A 244 8.36 -5.89 2.27
CA PHE A 244 7.70 -5.26 1.13
C PHE A 244 8.46 -4.00 0.68
N PRO A 245 8.35 -3.60 -0.59
CA PRO A 245 8.98 -2.37 -1.10
C PRO A 245 8.55 -1.12 -0.35
N LYS A 246 9.43 -0.11 -0.30
CA LYS A 246 9.15 1.20 0.27
C LYS A 246 8.00 1.93 -0.42
N THR A 247 7.73 1.65 -1.68
CA THR A 247 6.71 2.32 -2.51
C THR A 247 6.06 1.33 -3.46
N HIS A 248 4.86 1.64 -3.95
CA HIS A 248 4.18 0.87 -5.00
C HIS A 248 4.87 0.99 -6.38
N TYR A 249 5.77 1.96 -6.56
CA TYR A 249 6.41 2.28 -7.84
C TYR A 249 7.80 1.66 -7.96
N VAL A 250 7.91 0.37 -7.64
CA VAL A 250 9.15 -0.39 -7.85
C VAL A 250 9.09 -1.13 -9.18
N THR A 251 10.25 -1.19 -9.84
CA THR A 251 10.38 -1.86 -11.14
C THR A 251 11.80 -2.39 -11.33
N SER A 252 11.96 -3.37 -12.21
CA SER A 252 13.27 -3.97 -12.47
C SER A 252 14.20 -3.00 -13.21
N LYS A 253 15.52 -3.20 -13.04
CA LYS A 253 16.55 -2.42 -13.75
C LYS A 253 16.42 -2.49 -15.27
N GLU A 254 15.97 -3.62 -15.81
CA GLU A 254 15.75 -3.81 -17.25
C GLU A 254 14.62 -2.91 -17.77
N VAL A 255 13.49 -2.85 -17.03
CA VAL A 255 12.36 -1.97 -17.38
C VAL A 255 12.78 -0.51 -17.35
N ILE A 256 13.59 -0.11 -16.35
CA ILE A 256 14.14 1.26 -16.24
C ILE A 256 15.02 1.58 -17.45
N ALA A 257 15.94 0.69 -17.83
CA ALA A 257 16.82 0.90 -18.97
C ALA A 257 16.04 1.06 -20.30
N ASN A 258 15.01 0.22 -20.49
CA ASN A 258 14.13 0.31 -21.65
C ASN A 258 13.31 1.61 -21.66
N ALA A 259 12.81 2.03 -20.50
CA ALA A 259 12.08 3.30 -20.35
C ALA A 259 12.97 4.50 -20.69
N ILE A 260 14.23 4.53 -20.20
CA ILE A 260 15.20 5.58 -20.50
C ILE A 260 15.43 5.70 -22.01
N ASN A 261 15.58 4.57 -22.71
CA ASN A 261 15.79 4.58 -24.17
C ASN A 261 14.57 5.13 -24.91
N LYS A 262 13.36 4.75 -24.52
CA LYS A 262 12.12 5.28 -25.10
C LYS A 262 11.97 6.78 -24.86
N ILE A 263 12.17 7.23 -23.62
CA ILE A 263 12.11 8.66 -23.24
C ILE A 263 13.11 9.49 -24.07
N LYS A 264 14.35 8.99 -24.26
CA LYS A 264 15.35 9.67 -25.10
C LYS A 264 14.92 9.77 -26.56
N SER A 265 14.24 8.76 -27.10
CA SER A 265 13.72 8.80 -28.47
C SER A 265 12.60 9.81 -28.61
N GLU A 266 11.58 9.76 -27.73
CA GLU A 266 10.49 10.71 -27.71
C GLU A 266 10.95 12.16 -27.52
N MET A 267 11.92 12.38 -26.63
CA MET A 267 12.51 13.71 -26.43
C MET A 267 13.12 14.25 -27.73
N LYS A 268 13.91 13.43 -28.47
CA LYS A 268 14.52 13.87 -29.72
C LYS A 268 13.47 14.24 -30.76
N GLU A 269 12.44 13.43 -30.91
CA GLU A 269 11.33 13.70 -31.84
C GLU A 269 10.60 15.00 -31.46
N ARG A 270 10.34 15.19 -30.16
CA ARG A 270 9.66 16.39 -29.69
C ARG A 270 10.49 17.66 -29.84
N VAL A 271 11.80 17.60 -29.58
CA VAL A 271 12.74 18.69 -29.80
C VAL A 271 12.71 19.10 -31.28
N SER A 272 12.88 18.14 -32.20
CA SER A 272 12.85 18.42 -33.64
C SER A 272 11.53 19.03 -34.11
N TYR A 273 10.38 18.56 -33.54
CA TYR A 273 9.08 19.15 -33.83
C TYR A 273 8.98 20.60 -33.38
N LEU A 274 9.43 20.92 -32.14
CA LEU A 274 9.37 22.27 -31.59
C LEU A 274 10.28 23.26 -32.36
N GLU A 275 11.49 22.81 -32.73
CA GLU A 275 12.41 23.56 -33.56
C GLU A 275 11.80 23.89 -34.94
N ALA A 276 11.27 22.87 -35.61
CA ALA A 276 10.67 23.04 -36.95
C ALA A 276 9.45 23.95 -36.95
N ASN A 277 8.74 24.09 -35.82
CA ASN A 277 7.59 24.97 -35.65
C ASN A 277 7.95 26.31 -34.98
N ASN A 278 9.23 26.62 -34.79
CA ASN A 278 9.73 27.85 -34.14
C ASN A 278 9.17 28.09 -32.73
N LYS A 279 8.94 27.01 -31.97
CA LYS A 279 8.41 27.06 -30.61
C LYS A 279 9.55 27.03 -29.59
N LEU A 280 10.38 28.08 -29.62
CA LEU A 280 11.64 28.11 -28.86
C LEU A 280 11.42 28.22 -27.33
N VAL A 281 10.33 28.82 -26.88
CA VAL A 281 9.99 28.91 -25.44
C VAL A 281 9.61 27.52 -24.92
N GLU A 282 8.71 26.81 -25.62
CA GLU A 282 8.32 25.46 -25.24
C GLU A 282 9.52 24.49 -25.32
N LEU A 283 10.44 24.70 -26.27
CA LEU A 283 11.68 23.93 -26.36
C LEU A 283 12.57 24.12 -25.13
N SER A 284 12.70 25.35 -24.64
CA SER A 284 13.52 25.65 -23.46
C SER A 284 12.98 24.99 -22.20
N LEU A 285 11.65 24.76 -22.11
CA LEU A 285 11.01 24.12 -20.97
C LEU A 285 11.26 22.60 -20.88
N ILE A 286 11.66 21.94 -21.98
CA ILE A 286 11.99 20.50 -21.97
C ILE A 286 13.16 20.21 -21.04
N HIS A 287 14.05 21.17 -20.82
CA HIS A 287 15.27 20.99 -20.01
C HIS A 287 15.08 21.41 -18.54
N ILE A 288 13.90 21.89 -18.16
CA ILE A 288 13.55 22.25 -16.80
C ILE A 288 12.91 21.05 -16.10
#